data_d6b2616c30457805dcae9b8e3104eb4f
#
_entry.id   d6b2616c30457805dcae9b8e3104eb4f
#
_cell.length_a   1.000
_cell.length_b   1.000
_cell.length_c   1.000
_cell.angle_alpha   90.00
_cell.angle_beta   90.00
_cell.angle_gamma   90.00
#
_symmetry.space_group_name_H-M   'P 1'
#
loop_
_entity.id
_entity.type
_entity.pdbx_description
1 polymer ?
#
loop_
_entity_poly.entity_id
_entity_poly.type
_entity_poly.pdbx_seq_one_letter_code
_entity_poly.pdbx_strand_id
1 'polypeptide(L)'
;ARAALQRQLRELQGRNVADGAVLVLDNASGEVLAWVGSSGELSNAAEVDGVLAQRQAGSTLKPFLYAQALAEQRLTAASLLEDSATQIPTASGLYIPQNYDHSFKGLVSVRTALGASLNVPAE
;
A
#
# COMPACT_ATOMS: atom_id res chain seq x y z
N ALA A 1 -9.81 4.75 18.55
CA ALA A 1 -9.23 3.81 17.58
C ALA A 1 -9.98 2.47 17.57
N ARG A 2 -10.01 1.69 18.68
CA ARG A 2 -10.60 0.34 18.72
C ARG A 2 -12.07 0.32 18.28
N ALA A 3 -12.91 1.19 18.82
CA ALA A 3 -14.34 1.24 18.46
C ALA A 3 -14.55 1.58 16.97
N ALA A 4 -13.71 2.44 16.39
CA ALA A 4 -13.77 2.74 14.96
C ALA A 4 -13.40 1.52 14.11
N LEU A 5 -12.32 0.81 14.47
CA LEU A 5 -11.92 -0.44 13.81
C LEU A 5 -13.05 -1.47 13.83
N GLN A 6 -13.61 -1.73 15.00
CA GLN A 6 -14.69 -2.72 15.15
C GLN A 6 -15.95 -2.33 14.36
N ARG A 7 -16.30 -1.05 14.30
CA ARG A 7 -17.40 -0.57 13.47
C ARG A 7 -17.16 -0.88 11.99
N GLN A 8 -15.99 -0.53 11.47
CA GLN A 8 -15.65 -0.78 10.07
C GLN A 8 -15.64 -2.27 9.73
N LEU A 9 -15.11 -3.10 10.62
CA LEU A 9 -15.10 -4.56 10.40
C LEU A 9 -16.51 -5.16 10.37
N ARG A 10 -17.44 -4.65 11.20
CA ARG A 10 -18.84 -5.07 11.14
C ARG A 10 -19.50 -4.68 9.81
N GLU A 11 -19.21 -3.48 9.29
CA GLU A 11 -19.71 -3.03 7.99
C GLU A 11 -19.13 -3.84 6.81
N LEU A 12 -17.94 -4.42 7.00
CA LEU A 12 -17.24 -5.24 6.02
C LEU A 12 -17.50 -6.74 6.16
N GLN A 13 -18.41 -7.16 7.06
CA GLN A 13 -18.77 -8.57 7.20
C GLN A 13 -19.23 -9.15 5.86
N GLY A 14 -18.76 -10.36 5.54
CA GLY A 14 -19.03 -11.03 4.27
C GLY A 14 -18.14 -10.60 3.09
N ARG A 15 -17.22 -9.64 3.28
CA ARG A 15 -16.28 -9.20 2.26
C ARG A 15 -14.86 -9.80 2.42
N ASN A 16 -14.75 -10.92 3.12
CA ASN A 16 -13.48 -11.59 3.39
C ASN A 16 -12.44 -10.68 4.12
N VAL A 17 -12.94 -9.84 5.03
CA VAL A 17 -12.12 -9.02 5.93
C VAL A 17 -12.31 -9.57 7.34
N ALA A 18 -11.28 -10.25 7.86
CA ALA A 18 -11.37 -10.97 9.13
C ALA A 18 -10.89 -10.13 10.33
N ASP A 19 -9.93 -9.25 10.13
CA ASP A 19 -9.35 -8.44 11.20
C ASP A 19 -8.69 -7.18 10.64
N GLY A 20 -8.18 -6.33 11.53
CA GLY A 20 -7.44 -5.13 11.21
C GLY A 20 -6.65 -4.62 12.40
N ALA A 21 -5.69 -3.73 12.14
CA ALA A 21 -4.90 -3.07 13.15
C ALA A 21 -4.90 -1.56 12.92
N VAL A 22 -4.69 -0.80 13.98
CA VAL A 22 -4.62 0.67 13.91
C VAL A 22 -3.44 1.16 14.74
N LEU A 23 -2.55 1.91 14.11
CA LEU A 23 -1.50 2.67 14.77
C LEU A 23 -1.72 4.16 14.50
N VAL A 24 -1.73 4.97 15.54
CA VAL A 24 -1.82 6.43 15.44
C VAL A 24 -0.60 7.05 16.09
N LEU A 25 0.09 7.88 15.31
CA LEU A 25 1.28 8.61 15.76
C LEU A 25 1.02 10.11 15.75
N ASP A 26 1.60 10.82 16.70
CA ASP A 26 1.70 12.28 16.61
C ASP A 26 2.75 12.66 15.57
N ASN A 27 2.38 13.51 14.61
CA ASN A 27 3.27 13.89 13.52
C ASN A 27 4.45 14.76 13.98
N ALA A 28 4.30 15.50 15.06
CA ALA A 28 5.33 16.41 15.53
C ALA A 28 6.36 15.71 16.42
N SER A 29 5.89 14.85 17.34
CA SER A 29 6.73 14.19 18.32
C SER A 29 7.10 12.74 17.94
N GLY A 30 6.33 12.10 17.05
CA GLY A 30 6.46 10.66 16.75
C GLY A 30 5.88 9.77 17.85
N GLU A 31 5.24 10.35 18.88
CA GLU A 31 4.66 9.57 19.98
C GLU A 31 3.49 8.72 19.51
N VAL A 32 3.39 7.51 20.08
CA VAL A 32 2.28 6.60 19.82
C VAL A 32 1.05 7.05 20.61
N LEU A 33 0.04 7.56 19.92
CA LEU A 33 -1.23 7.99 20.51
C LEU A 33 -2.24 6.85 20.65
N ALA A 34 -2.18 5.86 19.75
CA ALA A 34 -3.01 4.67 19.84
C ALA A 34 -2.35 3.48 19.18
N TRP A 35 -2.45 2.32 19.83
CA TRP A 35 -1.98 1.03 19.33
C TRP A 35 -3.10 0.01 19.49
N VAL A 36 -3.62 -0.51 18.39
CA VAL A 36 -4.67 -1.54 18.37
C VAL A 36 -4.21 -2.64 17.44
N GLY A 37 -3.65 -3.70 18.00
CA GLY A 37 -3.06 -4.82 17.25
C GLY A 37 -4.09 -5.74 16.59
N SER A 38 -5.31 -5.82 17.15
CA SER A 38 -6.42 -6.59 16.58
C SER A 38 -7.77 -6.00 16.99
N SER A 39 -8.84 -6.45 16.33
CA SER A 39 -10.21 -6.12 16.70
C SER A 39 -10.70 -6.82 17.97
N GLY A 40 -9.91 -7.77 18.49
CA GLY A 40 -10.27 -8.57 19.66
C GLY A 40 -11.35 -9.62 19.33
N GLU A 41 -12.53 -9.52 19.94
CA GLU A 41 -13.61 -10.48 19.78
C GLU A 41 -14.11 -10.73 18.35
N LEU A 42 -13.86 -9.80 17.43
CA LEU A 42 -14.22 -9.96 16.02
C LEU A 42 -13.14 -10.71 15.21
N SER A 43 -11.96 -10.93 15.80
CA SER A 43 -10.83 -11.57 15.14
C SER A 43 -10.80 -13.08 15.37
N ASN A 44 -10.46 -13.84 14.34
CA ASN A 44 -10.14 -15.26 14.46
C ASN A 44 -8.70 -15.50 14.98
N ALA A 45 -7.92 -14.44 15.12
CA ALA A 45 -6.52 -14.46 15.55
C ALA A 45 -6.22 -13.28 16.49
N ALA A 46 -7.04 -13.11 17.53
CA ALA A 46 -6.98 -11.96 18.47
C ALA A 46 -5.63 -11.78 19.14
N GLU A 47 -4.84 -12.85 19.27
CA GLU A 47 -3.51 -12.86 19.86
C GLU A 47 -2.42 -12.30 18.93
N VAL A 48 -2.72 -12.15 17.64
CA VAL A 48 -1.77 -11.60 16.66
C VAL A 48 -1.80 -10.08 16.72
N ASP A 49 -0.64 -9.47 17.00
CA ASP A 49 -0.50 -8.02 16.88
C ASP A 49 -0.28 -7.65 15.40
N GLY A 50 -1.33 -7.18 14.74
CA GLY A 50 -1.31 -6.78 13.33
C GLY A 50 -0.48 -5.53 13.04
N VAL A 51 -0.12 -4.73 14.07
CA VAL A 51 0.80 -3.60 13.91
C VAL A 51 2.24 -4.09 13.73
N LEU A 52 2.63 -5.15 14.44
CA LEU A 52 3.98 -5.74 14.36
C LEU A 52 4.09 -6.85 13.32
N ALA A 53 2.99 -7.43 12.90
CA ALA A 53 2.99 -8.54 11.96
C ALA A 53 3.64 -8.13 10.63
N GLN A 54 4.63 -8.92 10.20
CA GLN A 54 5.28 -8.70 8.90
C GLN A 54 4.32 -9.07 7.78
N ARG A 55 4.05 -8.10 6.91
CA ARG A 55 3.15 -8.24 5.77
C ARG A 55 3.75 -7.58 4.53
N GLN A 56 3.28 -7.98 3.37
CA GLN A 56 3.63 -7.29 2.14
C GLN A 56 3.11 -5.86 2.20
N ALA A 57 3.99 -4.90 1.94
CA ALA A 57 3.66 -3.48 1.95
C ALA A 57 2.66 -3.10 0.85
N GLY A 58 2.68 -3.84 -0.26
CA GLY A 58 1.89 -3.51 -1.43
C GLY A 58 2.14 -2.06 -1.89
N SER A 59 1.09 -1.40 -2.42
CA SER A 59 1.20 -0.02 -2.92
C SER A 59 1.54 1.03 -1.85
N THR A 60 1.53 0.68 -0.56
CA THR A 60 1.97 1.62 0.49
C THR A 60 3.46 1.91 0.43
N LEU A 61 4.24 1.10 -0.30
CA LEU A 61 5.67 1.32 -0.53
C LEU A 61 5.93 2.39 -1.60
N LYS A 62 5.02 2.62 -2.54
CA LYS A 62 5.20 3.53 -3.68
C LYS A 62 5.60 4.96 -3.30
N PRO A 63 5.02 5.61 -2.27
CA PRO A 63 5.46 6.93 -1.85
C PRO A 63 6.95 6.99 -1.50
N PHE A 64 7.47 5.95 -0.85
CA PHE A 64 8.90 5.87 -0.48
C PHE A 64 9.79 5.67 -1.71
N LEU A 65 9.38 4.80 -2.66
CA LEU A 65 10.08 4.61 -3.92
C LEU A 65 10.20 5.91 -4.71
N TYR A 66 9.09 6.60 -4.92
CA TYR A 66 9.09 7.87 -5.65
C TYR A 66 9.82 8.98 -4.90
N ALA A 67 9.71 9.04 -3.56
CA ALA A 67 10.47 10.00 -2.76
C ALA A 67 11.98 9.79 -2.92
N GLN A 68 12.46 8.55 -2.92
CA GLN A 68 13.86 8.23 -3.17
C GLN A 68 14.27 8.65 -4.58
N ALA A 69 13.52 8.30 -5.61
CA ALA A 69 13.85 8.65 -7.00
C ALA A 69 13.88 10.17 -7.22
N LEU A 70 13.00 10.93 -6.56
CA LEU A 70 13.02 12.39 -6.57
C LEU A 70 14.25 12.97 -5.83
N ALA A 71 14.57 12.43 -4.65
CA ALA A 71 15.73 12.86 -3.86
C ALA A 71 17.06 12.60 -4.59
N GLU A 72 17.16 11.47 -5.30
CA GLU A 72 18.31 11.13 -6.14
C GLU A 72 18.32 11.85 -7.49
N GLN A 73 17.37 12.74 -7.73
CA GLN A 73 17.24 13.53 -8.98
C GLN A 73 17.11 12.65 -10.25
N ARG A 74 16.65 11.42 -10.12
CA ARG A 74 16.37 10.51 -11.24
C ARG A 74 15.10 10.89 -11.98
N LEU A 75 14.13 11.42 -11.25
CA LEU A 75 12.80 11.79 -11.73
C LEU A 75 12.41 13.16 -11.18
N THR A 76 11.45 13.77 -11.84
CA THR A 76 10.67 14.90 -11.32
C THR A 76 9.20 14.53 -11.27
N ALA A 77 8.38 15.30 -10.60
CA ALA A 77 6.93 15.06 -10.56
C ALA A 77 6.27 15.09 -11.96
N ALA A 78 6.91 15.76 -12.93
CA ALA A 78 6.46 15.88 -14.32
C ALA A 78 7.12 14.87 -15.26
N SER A 79 8.14 14.13 -14.82
CA SER A 79 8.79 13.11 -15.65
C SER A 79 7.74 12.11 -16.15
N LEU A 80 7.87 11.71 -17.41
CA LEU A 80 6.98 10.73 -18.01
C LEU A 80 7.50 9.31 -17.79
N LEU A 81 6.62 8.43 -17.36
CA LEU A 81 6.82 7.01 -17.21
C LEU A 81 5.90 6.27 -18.17
N GLU A 82 6.35 5.14 -18.64
CA GLU A 82 5.54 4.31 -19.54
C GLU A 82 4.69 3.33 -18.73
N ASP A 83 3.38 3.39 -18.97
CA ASP A 83 2.41 2.45 -18.43
C ASP A 83 1.88 1.59 -19.59
N SER A 84 2.65 0.57 -19.96
CA SER A 84 2.33 -0.35 -21.04
C SER A 84 2.61 -1.80 -20.64
N ALA A 85 2.12 -2.74 -21.44
CA ALA A 85 2.35 -4.16 -21.20
C ALA A 85 3.86 -4.48 -21.21
N THR A 86 4.37 -4.89 -20.06
CA THR A 86 5.80 -5.13 -19.84
C THR A 86 6.02 -6.55 -19.30
N GLN A 87 7.15 -7.13 -19.63
CA GLN A 87 7.57 -8.44 -19.15
C GLN A 87 8.95 -8.28 -18.50
N ILE A 88 9.04 -8.60 -17.22
CA ILE A 88 10.26 -8.44 -16.42
C ILE A 88 10.84 -9.84 -16.13
N PRO A 89 12.02 -10.19 -16.66
CA PRO A 89 12.69 -11.42 -16.30
C PRO A 89 13.13 -11.38 -14.82
N THR A 90 12.75 -12.39 -14.05
CA THR A 90 13.19 -12.55 -12.67
C THR A 90 13.86 -13.91 -12.47
N ALA A 91 14.54 -14.08 -11.34
CA ALA A 91 15.18 -15.36 -11.01
C ALA A 91 14.17 -16.53 -10.89
N SER A 92 12.91 -16.23 -10.59
CA SER A 92 11.82 -17.21 -10.45
C SER A 92 10.98 -17.38 -11.72
N GLY A 93 11.31 -16.67 -12.81
CA GLY A 93 10.57 -16.70 -14.08
C GLY A 93 10.17 -15.32 -14.58
N LEU A 94 9.22 -15.29 -15.49
CA LEU A 94 8.73 -14.06 -16.10
C LEU A 94 7.66 -13.42 -15.22
N TYR A 95 7.90 -12.20 -14.78
CA TYR A 95 6.92 -11.39 -14.09
C TYR A 95 6.23 -10.43 -15.06
N ILE A 96 4.91 -10.43 -15.08
CA ILE A 96 4.07 -9.57 -15.93
C ILE A 96 3.24 -8.67 -15.03
N PRO A 97 3.72 -7.45 -14.72
CA PRO A 97 2.97 -6.52 -13.88
C PRO A 97 1.69 -6.06 -14.57
N GLN A 98 0.65 -5.86 -13.78
CA GLN A 98 -0.64 -5.34 -14.24
C GLN A 98 -1.15 -4.26 -13.29
N ASN A 99 -1.81 -3.25 -13.84
CA ASN A 99 -2.57 -2.30 -13.04
C ASN A 99 -3.82 -2.97 -12.45
N TYR A 100 -4.36 -2.40 -11.38
CA TYR A 100 -5.53 -2.97 -10.69
C TYR A 100 -6.75 -3.12 -11.62
N ASP A 101 -6.94 -2.18 -12.53
CA ASP A 101 -8.04 -2.17 -13.51
C ASP A 101 -7.73 -2.94 -14.81
N HIS A 102 -6.57 -3.64 -14.86
CA HIS A 102 -6.08 -4.38 -16.03
C HIS A 102 -5.97 -3.52 -17.30
N SER A 103 -5.87 -2.20 -17.17
CA SER A 103 -5.72 -1.28 -18.30
C SER A 103 -4.39 -0.53 -18.22
N PHE A 104 -3.87 -0.14 -19.37
CA PHE A 104 -2.65 0.67 -19.49
C PHE A 104 -3.00 2.08 -19.96
N LYS A 105 -2.28 3.06 -19.42
CA LYS A 105 -2.54 4.49 -19.68
C LYS A 105 -1.55 5.11 -20.68
N GLY A 106 -0.54 4.34 -21.13
CA GLY A 106 0.54 4.87 -21.97
C GLY A 106 1.49 5.77 -21.17
N LEU A 107 1.91 6.89 -21.73
CA LEU A 107 2.79 7.83 -21.05
C LEU A 107 2.03 8.60 -19.97
N VAL A 108 2.47 8.48 -18.72
CA VAL A 108 1.90 9.16 -17.55
C VAL A 108 2.97 9.91 -16.79
N SER A 109 2.60 11.03 -16.15
CA SER A 109 3.55 11.71 -15.25
C SER A 109 3.74 10.91 -13.95
N VAL A 110 4.90 11.08 -13.30
CA VAL A 110 5.17 10.52 -11.96
C VAL A 110 4.05 10.88 -10.98
N ARG A 111 3.56 12.12 -11.03
CA ARG A 111 2.43 12.57 -10.19
C ARG A 111 1.17 11.74 -10.44
N THR A 112 0.84 11.47 -11.70
CA THR A 112 -0.32 10.66 -12.08
C THR A 112 -0.11 9.20 -11.70
N ALA A 113 1.08 8.64 -11.96
CA ALA A 113 1.43 7.27 -11.62
C ALA A 113 1.26 6.98 -10.12
N LEU A 114 1.77 7.87 -9.27
CA LEU A 114 1.63 7.75 -7.82
C LEU A 114 0.18 7.99 -7.37
N GLY A 115 -0.47 9.05 -7.87
CA GLY A 115 -1.83 9.40 -7.46
C GLY A 115 -2.88 8.36 -7.83
N ALA A 116 -2.70 7.68 -8.96
CA ALA A 116 -3.56 6.58 -9.41
C ALA A 116 -3.05 5.20 -8.93
N SER A 117 -1.94 5.16 -8.20
CA SER A 117 -1.31 3.93 -7.71
C SER A 117 -1.05 2.90 -8.82
N LEU A 118 -0.63 3.35 -10.01
CA LEU A 118 -0.31 2.45 -11.12
C LEU A 118 0.84 1.51 -10.72
N ASN A 119 0.75 0.25 -11.12
CA ASN A 119 1.76 -0.75 -10.78
C ASN A 119 2.93 -0.72 -11.78
N VAL A 120 2.61 -0.77 -13.07
CA VAL A 120 3.62 -0.87 -14.13
C VAL A 120 4.68 0.24 -14.07
N PRO A 121 4.32 1.53 -13.89
CA PRO A 121 5.32 2.60 -13.79
C PRO A 121 6.18 2.56 -12.53
N ALA A 122 5.86 1.71 -11.54
CA ALA A 122 6.58 1.60 -10.28
C ALA A 122 7.55 0.41 -10.23
N GLU A 123 7.56 -0.41 -11.28
CA GLU A 123 8.47 -1.57 -11.45
C GLU A 123 9.76 -1.16 -12.19
#